data_4860aa20bbbc6f6785c53b81a522e9ce
#
_entry.id   4860aa20bbbc6f6785c53b81a522e9ce
#
_cell.length_a   1.000
_cell.length_b   1.000
_cell.length_c   1.000
_cell.angle_alpha   90.00
_cell.angle_beta   90.00
_cell.angle_gamma   90.00
#
_symmetry.space_group_name_H-M   'P 1'
#
loop_
_entity.id
_entity.type
_entity.pdbx_description
1 polymer ?
#
loop_
_entity_poly.entity_id
_entity_poly.type
_entity_poly.pdbx_seq_one_letter_code
_entity_poly.pdbx_strand_id
1 'polypeptide(L)'
;MTDNNHYDSSFFHESYSGKKVLVLVPHQDDEINTAGNAIQIFTKAGADVYVMFANTGDYYSNCSFDMRMNEAVNSLKILGLEKSHVFILGYGESFNNAATHHIFYSTDNPVRSASGHTETYGASGLQDFGFTAHGVHSKYCRNDYIRDLKELILSVKADILIATDFDVHADHRMLSLAFDIAMGEILSRPDNDYFPEVFRRFAYCTGWTNEPDLFDSDFFLSTAKPEPGHDKKIIDTSCYSWPERVRLPVPEESREPYERNIITKALKQHVSQSAQTHAENIINSDEVFWRRRTDSITFSAEISASSGTPGYAKDFRLLNVSNIDIDSPEWENYLWVPAEDDGIKELVFTWKSPQKISVIKLWGNVDGVPLQRVSITTNSGYASEPGPLSENGLPLTINLPEQPNVTECRVKIISQGSKESGLAEVEIFAEKEQSPVLRPFIQIMTGGNFVYVYPRKSDELVIPIECYSYRCDSPISFKVEGSASFDGTSLTFEAGKNDDVILSAYTESGLFCRSVFHSVSVEEAERFRKKLAREKVRFRLAAFAHVFNDRVKRYVSMTTKKGLIFTVKDVGGKIIRRIKKKLHR
;
A
#
# COMPACT_ATOMS: atom_id res chain seq x y z
N MET A 1 -35.15 -13.44 -2.46
CA MET A 1 -33.83 -12.76 -2.56
C MET A 1 -32.90 -13.64 -1.78
N THR A 2 -32.17 -14.50 -2.45
CA THR A 2 -31.18 -15.36 -1.82
C THR A 2 -29.98 -14.51 -1.45
N ASP A 3 -29.68 -14.49 -0.18
CA ASP A 3 -28.54 -13.80 0.41
C ASP A 3 -27.25 -14.45 -0.13
N ASN A 4 -26.67 -13.85 -1.15
CA ASN A 4 -25.45 -14.33 -1.81
C ASN A 4 -24.18 -13.88 -1.09
N ASN A 5 -24.20 -13.88 0.24
CA ASN A 5 -23.01 -13.58 1.03
C ASN A 5 -22.04 -14.76 1.01
N HIS A 6 -21.09 -14.71 0.08
CA HIS A 6 -20.04 -15.70 -0.11
C HIS A 6 -18.89 -15.61 0.92
N TYR A 7 -18.90 -14.59 1.76
CA TYR A 7 -18.05 -14.45 2.92
C TYR A 7 -18.91 -14.47 4.16
N ASP A 8 -18.41 -15.07 5.22
CA ASP A 8 -19.03 -14.92 6.50
C ASP A 8 -19.20 -13.43 6.80
N SER A 9 -20.44 -12.96 6.81
CA SER A 9 -20.76 -11.58 7.12
C SER A 9 -20.24 -11.16 8.49
N SER A 10 -20.04 -12.11 9.42
CA SER A 10 -19.45 -11.87 10.73
C SER A 10 -18.00 -11.41 10.64
N PHE A 11 -17.21 -11.93 9.69
CA PHE A 11 -15.83 -11.47 9.48
C PHE A 11 -15.77 -9.97 9.23
N PHE A 12 -16.71 -9.44 8.45
CA PHE A 12 -16.73 -8.02 8.10
C PHE A 12 -17.52 -7.17 9.10
N HIS A 13 -18.73 -7.60 9.49
CA HIS A 13 -19.63 -6.79 10.29
C HIS A 13 -19.18 -6.58 11.74
N GLU A 14 -18.83 -7.62 12.45
CA GLU A 14 -18.52 -7.51 13.87
C GLU A 14 -17.24 -6.73 14.18
N SER A 15 -16.32 -6.66 13.18
CA SER A 15 -14.99 -6.10 13.40
C SER A 15 -14.84 -4.66 12.99
N TYR A 16 -15.58 -4.25 11.96
CA TYR A 16 -15.37 -2.97 11.31
C TYR A 16 -16.60 -2.07 11.32
N SER A 17 -17.78 -2.62 11.67
CA SER A 17 -19.00 -1.81 11.80
C SER A 17 -18.78 -0.69 12.81
N GLY A 18 -19.05 0.54 12.38
CA GLY A 18 -18.85 1.75 13.18
C GLY A 18 -17.39 2.19 13.34
N LYS A 19 -16.42 1.49 12.75
CA LYS A 19 -15.03 1.94 12.66
C LYS A 19 -14.88 2.99 11.59
N LYS A 20 -13.97 3.94 11.80
CA LYS A 20 -13.57 4.91 10.78
C LYS A 20 -12.30 4.45 10.08
N VAL A 21 -12.28 4.51 8.76
CA VAL A 21 -11.12 4.19 7.91
C VAL A 21 -10.77 5.41 7.07
N LEU A 22 -9.52 5.81 7.04
CA LEU A 22 -9.03 6.88 6.19
C LEU A 22 -7.94 6.36 5.26
N VAL A 23 -8.20 6.43 3.96
CA VAL A 23 -7.27 6.09 2.90
C VAL A 23 -6.59 7.36 2.40
N LEU A 24 -5.27 7.38 2.43
CA LEU A 24 -4.43 8.54 2.11
C LEU A 24 -3.61 8.24 0.86
N VAL A 25 -3.93 8.90 -0.25
CA VAL A 25 -3.28 8.64 -1.54
C VAL A 25 -2.84 9.95 -2.22
N PRO A 26 -1.78 9.91 -3.04
CA PRO A 26 -1.32 11.11 -3.72
C PRO A 26 -2.27 11.53 -4.84
N HIS A 27 -2.61 10.66 -5.79
CA HIS A 27 -3.36 11.04 -6.99
C HIS A 27 -4.69 10.30 -7.11
N GLN A 28 -5.51 10.80 -8.03
CA GLN A 28 -6.78 10.22 -8.44
C GLN A 28 -6.49 9.06 -9.42
N ASP A 29 -6.56 7.86 -8.95
CA ASP A 29 -6.38 6.49 -9.43
C ASP A 29 -5.60 5.63 -8.41
N ASP A 30 -4.80 6.26 -7.54
CA ASP A 30 -4.03 5.56 -6.51
C ASP A 30 -4.92 4.99 -5.39
N GLU A 31 -6.13 5.51 -5.20
CA GLU A 31 -7.08 4.93 -4.25
C GLU A 31 -7.43 3.49 -4.61
N ILE A 32 -7.46 3.18 -5.91
CA ILE A 32 -7.67 1.81 -6.39
C ILE A 32 -6.37 1.02 -6.33
N ASN A 33 -5.25 1.62 -6.73
CA ASN A 33 -3.94 0.97 -6.73
C ASN A 33 -3.49 0.61 -5.30
N THR A 34 -3.79 1.47 -4.33
CA THR A 34 -3.37 1.29 -2.93
C THR A 34 -4.37 0.48 -2.11
N ALA A 35 -5.70 0.68 -2.30
CA ALA A 35 -6.70 0.20 -1.35
C ALA A 35 -8.05 -0.17 -1.98
N GLY A 36 -8.12 -0.50 -3.27
CA GLY A 36 -9.40 -0.70 -3.96
C GLY A 36 -10.27 -1.79 -3.33
N ASN A 37 -9.71 -2.96 -3.04
CA ASN A 37 -10.43 -4.02 -2.33
C ASN A 37 -10.69 -3.65 -0.87
N ALA A 38 -9.74 -3.01 -0.19
CA ALA A 38 -9.90 -2.59 1.20
C ALA A 38 -11.07 -1.59 1.35
N ILE A 39 -11.17 -0.58 0.47
CA ILE A 39 -12.30 0.35 0.44
C ILE A 39 -13.62 -0.42 0.34
N GLN A 40 -13.72 -1.35 -0.61
CA GLN A 40 -14.92 -2.16 -0.80
C GLN A 40 -15.24 -3.01 0.45
N ILE A 41 -14.23 -3.69 1.01
CA ILE A 41 -14.37 -4.55 2.19
C ILE A 41 -14.90 -3.74 3.37
N PHE A 42 -14.25 -2.64 3.71
CA PHE A 42 -14.61 -1.83 4.85
C PHE A 42 -15.97 -1.15 4.69
N THR A 43 -16.27 -0.65 3.48
CA THR A 43 -17.59 -0.06 3.19
C THR A 43 -18.72 -1.09 3.37
N LYS A 44 -18.55 -2.30 2.82
CA LYS A 44 -19.53 -3.39 2.99
C LYS A 44 -19.67 -3.86 4.44
N ALA A 45 -18.59 -3.79 5.20
CA ALA A 45 -18.58 -4.12 6.63
C ALA A 45 -19.23 -3.04 7.51
N GLY A 46 -19.75 -1.98 6.92
CA GLY A 46 -20.40 -0.89 7.66
C GLY A 46 -19.42 0.05 8.36
N ALA A 47 -18.17 0.08 7.94
CA ALA A 47 -17.22 1.10 8.36
C ALA A 47 -17.50 2.43 7.66
N ASP A 48 -17.16 3.52 8.34
CA ASP A 48 -17.21 4.88 7.80
C ASP A 48 -15.88 5.17 7.09
N VAL A 49 -15.85 4.96 5.77
CA VAL A 49 -14.62 5.01 4.97
C VAL A 49 -14.47 6.38 4.32
N TYR A 50 -13.32 6.99 4.47
CA TYR A 50 -12.92 8.26 3.87
C TYR A 50 -11.72 8.07 2.95
N VAL A 51 -11.62 8.86 1.89
CA VAL A 51 -10.47 8.90 0.99
C VAL A 51 -9.96 10.34 0.86
N MET A 52 -8.66 10.53 1.03
CA MET A 52 -7.99 11.82 0.85
C MET A 52 -7.02 11.74 -0.34
N PHE A 53 -7.16 12.69 -1.26
CA PHE A 53 -6.23 12.93 -2.36
C PHE A 53 -5.33 14.12 -2.02
N ALA A 54 -4.04 13.92 -2.02
CA ALA A 54 -3.09 14.96 -1.65
C ALA A 54 -2.81 15.94 -2.81
N ASN A 55 -2.63 15.41 -4.01
CA ASN A 55 -2.18 16.16 -5.18
C ASN A 55 -3.29 16.35 -6.21
N THR A 56 -3.15 17.41 -7.00
CA THR A 56 -4.14 17.80 -8.02
C THR A 56 -4.10 16.94 -9.27
N GLY A 57 -2.94 16.36 -9.57
CA GLY A 57 -2.75 15.54 -10.77
C GLY A 57 -2.88 16.29 -12.09
N ASP A 58 -2.80 17.61 -12.09
CA ASP A 58 -3.01 18.51 -13.24
C ASP A 58 -1.75 18.79 -14.06
N TYR A 59 -0.85 17.83 -14.08
CA TYR A 59 0.45 17.93 -14.75
C TYR A 59 0.36 18.17 -16.26
N TYR A 60 -0.63 17.57 -16.92
CA TYR A 60 -0.82 17.71 -18.37
C TYR A 60 -1.95 18.68 -18.69
N SER A 61 -1.75 19.50 -19.71
CA SER A 61 -2.73 20.49 -20.18
C SER A 61 -4.10 19.90 -20.59
N ASN A 62 -4.18 18.62 -20.82
CA ASN A 62 -5.40 17.89 -21.16
C ASN A 62 -6.00 17.09 -19.99
N CYS A 63 -5.47 17.25 -18.79
CA CYS A 63 -5.90 16.61 -17.57
C CYS A 63 -6.10 17.68 -16.51
N SER A 64 -7.30 18.17 -16.35
CA SER A 64 -7.59 19.12 -15.29
C SER A 64 -7.87 18.41 -13.96
N PHE A 65 -7.61 19.08 -12.86
CA PHE A 65 -7.95 18.59 -11.54
C PHE A 65 -9.44 18.25 -11.40
N ASP A 66 -10.33 19.13 -11.93
CA ASP A 66 -11.77 18.84 -11.97
C ASP A 66 -12.12 17.54 -12.69
N MET A 67 -11.48 17.27 -13.84
CA MET A 67 -11.70 16.04 -14.61
C MET A 67 -11.29 14.83 -13.78
N ARG A 68 -10.08 14.84 -13.24
CA ARG A 68 -9.56 13.71 -12.43
C ARG A 68 -10.41 13.48 -11.18
N MET A 69 -10.79 14.53 -10.47
CA MET A 69 -11.63 14.41 -9.27
C MET A 69 -13.03 13.87 -9.59
N ASN A 70 -13.64 14.26 -10.70
CA ASN A 70 -14.91 13.67 -11.13
C ASN A 70 -14.76 12.18 -11.47
N GLU A 71 -13.67 11.80 -12.11
CA GLU A 71 -13.35 10.39 -12.39
C GLU A 71 -13.16 9.59 -11.08
N ALA A 72 -12.42 10.13 -10.12
CA ALA A 72 -12.20 9.51 -8.82
C ALA A 72 -13.50 9.36 -8.00
N VAL A 73 -14.34 10.39 -7.95
CA VAL A 73 -15.65 10.31 -7.29
C VAL A 73 -16.53 9.23 -7.94
N ASN A 74 -16.53 9.13 -9.27
CA ASN A 74 -17.27 8.09 -9.97
C ASN A 74 -16.70 6.69 -9.70
N SER A 75 -15.38 6.56 -9.62
CA SER A 75 -14.68 5.34 -9.25
C SER A 75 -15.05 4.88 -7.84
N LEU A 76 -14.95 5.77 -6.87
CA LEU A 76 -15.29 5.50 -5.46
C LEU A 76 -16.77 5.15 -5.27
N LYS A 77 -17.68 5.77 -6.03
CA LYS A 77 -19.09 5.45 -6.01
C LYS A 77 -19.37 3.99 -6.42
N ILE A 78 -18.60 3.44 -7.36
CA ILE A 78 -18.68 2.02 -7.71
C ILE A 78 -18.32 1.13 -6.53
N LEU A 79 -17.37 1.57 -5.69
CA LEU A 79 -16.96 0.87 -4.47
C LEU A 79 -17.87 1.14 -3.26
N GLY A 80 -18.91 1.95 -3.42
CA GLY A 80 -19.91 2.24 -2.39
C GLY A 80 -19.64 3.51 -1.58
N LEU A 81 -18.70 4.37 -1.97
CA LEU A 81 -18.43 5.64 -1.30
C LEU A 81 -19.16 6.81 -1.96
N GLU A 82 -19.72 7.67 -1.12
CA GLU A 82 -20.29 8.94 -1.56
C GLU A 82 -19.24 10.06 -1.54
N LYS A 83 -19.48 11.08 -2.35
CA LYS A 83 -18.59 12.26 -2.47
C LYS A 83 -18.31 12.97 -1.15
N SER A 84 -19.24 12.94 -0.20
CA SER A 84 -19.10 13.52 1.14
C SER A 84 -17.98 12.89 1.97
N HIS A 85 -17.48 11.73 1.57
CA HIS A 85 -16.38 11.00 2.21
C HIS A 85 -15.02 11.24 1.53
N VAL A 86 -14.97 12.20 0.62
CA VAL A 86 -13.76 12.54 -0.13
C VAL A 86 -13.18 13.85 0.33
N PHE A 87 -11.91 13.84 0.70
CA PHE A 87 -11.11 15.01 1.03
C PHE A 87 -10.07 15.27 -0.05
N ILE A 88 -9.71 16.52 -0.23
CA ILE A 88 -8.57 16.92 -1.07
C ILE A 88 -7.68 17.89 -0.28
N LEU A 89 -6.37 17.70 -0.36
CA LEU A 89 -5.43 18.73 0.13
C LEU A 89 -5.20 19.79 -0.95
N GLY A 90 -5.18 19.40 -2.23
CA GLY A 90 -5.11 20.34 -3.37
C GLY A 90 -3.69 20.82 -3.69
N TYR A 91 -2.65 20.08 -3.29
CA TYR A 91 -1.28 20.42 -3.62
C TYR A 91 -0.96 20.09 -5.08
N GLY A 92 -0.14 20.92 -5.71
CA GLY A 92 0.22 20.76 -7.11
C GLY A 92 1.06 19.53 -7.39
N GLU A 93 1.01 19.09 -8.63
CA GLU A 93 1.77 17.96 -9.15
C GLU A 93 3.27 18.27 -9.17
N SER A 94 4.10 17.35 -8.66
CA SER A 94 5.56 17.48 -8.59
C SER A 94 6.30 16.64 -9.64
N PHE A 95 5.59 16.08 -10.58
CA PHE A 95 6.09 15.05 -11.47
C PHE A 95 7.16 15.52 -12.47
N ASN A 96 8.21 14.72 -12.66
CA ASN A 96 9.21 14.79 -13.74
C ASN A 96 10.11 16.04 -13.85
N ASN A 97 10.19 16.86 -12.85
CA ASN A 97 11.10 17.99 -12.91
C ASN A 97 11.88 18.02 -11.60
N ALA A 98 13.21 18.02 -11.66
CA ALA A 98 14.03 18.24 -10.47
C ALA A 98 13.59 19.50 -9.70
N ALA A 99 13.04 20.48 -10.44
CA ALA A 99 12.43 21.66 -9.85
C ALA A 99 11.09 21.38 -9.14
N THR A 100 10.42 20.28 -9.37
CA THR A 100 9.07 19.99 -8.86
C THR A 100 9.04 19.14 -7.61
N HIS A 101 10.16 18.63 -7.16
CA HIS A 101 10.29 18.12 -5.79
C HIS A 101 10.21 19.25 -4.74
N HIS A 102 10.07 20.47 -5.20
CA HIS A 102 10.16 21.67 -4.40
C HIS A 102 9.10 21.81 -3.32
N ILE A 103 7.87 21.32 -3.53
CA ILE A 103 6.81 21.49 -2.52
C ILE A 103 7.28 20.91 -1.20
N PHE A 104 7.80 19.69 -1.19
CA PHE A 104 8.28 19.06 0.02
C PHE A 104 9.66 19.57 0.48
N TYR A 105 10.51 20.01 -0.45
CA TYR A 105 11.85 20.49 -0.10
C TYR A 105 11.89 21.93 0.35
N SER A 106 10.92 22.75 -0.06
CA SER A 106 10.82 24.10 0.43
C SER A 106 10.07 24.14 1.75
N THR A 107 10.75 24.53 2.83
CA THR A 107 10.19 24.49 4.18
C THR A 107 8.98 25.42 4.32
N ASP A 108 9.13 26.70 4.00
CA ASP A 108 8.10 27.73 4.22
C ASP A 108 7.80 28.58 2.99
N ASN A 109 8.74 28.65 2.05
CA ASN A 109 8.58 29.49 0.87
C ASN A 109 7.71 28.77 -0.18
N PRO A 110 6.65 29.41 -0.70
CA PRO A 110 5.82 28.76 -1.70
C PRO A 110 6.58 28.56 -3.00
N VAL A 111 6.49 27.38 -3.55
CA VAL A 111 7.04 27.04 -4.87
C VAL A 111 5.91 26.94 -5.90
N ARG A 112 6.27 26.98 -7.17
CA ARG A 112 5.33 26.89 -8.27
C ARG A 112 5.23 25.44 -8.76
N SER A 113 4.01 24.90 -8.81
CA SER A 113 3.74 23.58 -9.36
C SER A 113 3.93 23.54 -10.88
N ALA A 114 3.85 22.34 -11.45
CA ALA A 114 3.93 22.14 -12.90
C ALA A 114 2.81 22.87 -13.66
N SER A 115 1.64 23.01 -13.09
CA SER A 115 0.49 23.77 -13.63
C SER A 115 0.57 25.29 -13.38
N GLY A 116 1.51 25.74 -12.56
CA GLY A 116 1.78 27.16 -12.32
C GLY A 116 1.16 27.72 -11.05
N HIS A 117 0.46 26.93 -10.24
CA HIS A 117 -0.09 27.34 -8.95
C HIS A 117 0.99 27.42 -7.85
N THR A 118 0.74 28.20 -6.81
CA THR A 118 1.62 28.38 -5.64
C THR A 118 0.91 28.11 -4.31
N GLU A 119 -0.39 27.83 -4.41
CA GLU A 119 -1.26 27.52 -3.28
C GLU A 119 -2.30 26.47 -3.66
N THR A 120 -2.89 25.83 -2.67
CA THR A 120 -3.91 24.79 -2.85
C THR A 120 -5.19 25.38 -3.45
N TYR A 121 -5.98 24.52 -4.05
CA TYR A 121 -7.28 24.89 -4.61
C TYR A 121 -8.23 23.69 -4.69
N GLY A 122 -9.52 23.97 -4.73
CA GLY A 122 -10.57 22.97 -4.81
C GLY A 122 -10.87 22.49 -6.23
N ALA A 123 -11.55 21.36 -6.35
CA ALA A 123 -12.00 20.79 -7.61
C ALA A 123 -13.34 20.09 -7.48
N SER A 124 -14.13 20.09 -8.56
CA SER A 124 -15.40 19.35 -8.65
C SER A 124 -16.37 19.66 -7.50
N GLY A 125 -16.37 20.89 -7.01
CA GLY A 125 -17.22 21.32 -5.89
C GLY A 125 -16.80 20.75 -4.52
N LEU A 126 -15.57 20.26 -4.39
CA LEU A 126 -14.88 20.03 -3.13
C LEU A 126 -13.89 21.18 -2.90
N GLN A 127 -13.85 21.69 -1.69
CA GLN A 127 -12.84 22.67 -1.28
C GLN A 127 -11.59 21.92 -0.82
N ASP A 128 -10.41 22.51 -1.01
CA ASP A 128 -9.21 22.01 -0.38
C ASP A 128 -9.29 22.12 1.14
N PHE A 129 -8.56 21.22 1.81
CA PHE A 129 -8.64 21.12 3.26
C PHE A 129 -8.14 22.39 3.96
N GLY A 130 -7.06 23.02 3.45
CA GLY A 130 -6.53 24.25 4.02
C GLY A 130 -7.59 25.36 4.05
N PHE A 131 -8.31 25.56 2.95
CA PHE A 131 -9.41 26.53 2.89
C PHE A 131 -10.56 26.14 3.82
N THR A 132 -10.92 24.86 3.88
CA THR A 132 -12.01 24.39 4.75
C THR A 132 -11.67 24.58 6.23
N ALA A 133 -10.43 24.33 6.63
CA ALA A 133 -9.99 24.41 8.02
C ALA A 133 -9.66 25.84 8.47
N HIS A 134 -9.07 26.66 7.58
CA HIS A 134 -8.48 27.95 7.95
C HIS A 134 -9.10 29.16 7.22
N GLY A 135 -9.97 28.92 6.23
CA GLY A 135 -10.56 30.00 5.38
C GLY A 135 -9.58 30.62 4.38
N VAL A 136 -8.39 30.04 4.23
CA VAL A 136 -7.35 30.43 3.28
C VAL A 136 -6.71 29.20 2.65
N HIS A 137 -6.28 29.33 1.40
CA HIS A 137 -5.56 28.28 0.71
C HIS A 137 -4.14 28.11 1.30
N SER A 138 -3.68 26.89 1.40
CA SER A 138 -2.35 26.57 1.92
C SER A 138 -1.29 26.80 0.86
N LYS A 139 -0.13 27.27 1.27
CA LYS A 139 0.99 27.51 0.37
C LYS A 139 1.64 26.19 -0.05
N TYR A 140 2.16 26.14 -1.26
CA TYR A 140 2.94 24.99 -1.73
C TYR A 140 4.32 24.93 -1.08
N CYS A 141 4.35 24.55 0.19
CA CYS A 141 5.55 24.34 0.97
C CYS A 141 5.39 23.14 1.92
N ARG A 142 6.51 22.62 2.43
CA ARG A 142 6.54 21.42 3.27
C ARG A 142 5.74 21.58 4.57
N ASN A 143 5.91 22.71 5.24
CA ASN A 143 5.25 22.93 6.54
C ASN A 143 3.73 22.99 6.41
N ASP A 144 3.20 23.65 5.39
CA ASP A 144 1.77 23.69 5.14
C ASP A 144 1.24 22.30 4.76
N TYR A 145 1.98 21.55 3.91
CA TYR A 145 1.60 20.19 3.52
C TYR A 145 1.49 19.25 4.73
N ILE A 146 2.50 19.25 5.61
CA ILE A 146 2.51 18.41 6.82
C ILE A 146 1.42 18.86 7.80
N ARG A 147 1.21 20.17 7.97
CA ARG A 147 0.16 20.73 8.81
C ARG A 147 -1.22 20.24 8.36
N ASP A 148 -1.54 20.43 7.08
CA ASP A 148 -2.86 20.08 6.53
C ASP A 148 -3.12 18.58 6.64
N LEU A 149 -2.11 17.76 6.33
CA LEU A 149 -2.21 16.31 6.47
C LEU A 149 -2.44 15.90 7.93
N LYS A 150 -1.68 16.45 8.85
CA LYS A 150 -1.81 16.20 10.30
C LYS A 150 -3.19 16.60 10.83
N GLU A 151 -3.64 17.78 10.50
CA GLU A 151 -4.93 18.29 10.95
C GLU A 151 -6.10 17.50 10.35
N LEU A 152 -6.01 17.09 9.08
CA LEU A 152 -7.00 16.20 8.48
C LEU A 152 -7.05 14.85 9.19
N ILE A 153 -5.92 14.22 9.46
CA ILE A 153 -5.87 12.96 10.22
C ILE A 153 -6.54 13.12 11.59
N LEU A 154 -6.24 14.19 12.30
CA LEU A 154 -6.81 14.48 13.62
C LEU A 154 -8.31 14.84 13.54
N SER A 155 -8.77 15.49 12.48
CA SER A 155 -10.17 15.86 12.30
C SER A 155 -11.07 14.65 12.02
N VAL A 156 -10.58 13.71 11.21
CA VAL A 156 -11.27 12.43 10.94
C VAL A 156 -11.17 11.50 12.14
N LYS A 157 -10.00 11.45 12.76
CA LYS A 157 -9.67 10.57 13.90
C LYS A 157 -10.04 9.12 13.62
N ALA A 158 -9.56 8.62 12.46
CA ALA A 158 -9.88 7.28 11.99
C ALA A 158 -9.22 6.19 12.85
N ASP A 159 -9.93 5.08 13.06
CA ASP A 159 -9.38 3.89 13.74
C ASP A 159 -8.29 3.21 12.90
N ILE A 160 -8.42 3.29 11.57
CA ILE A 160 -7.54 2.66 10.59
C ILE A 160 -7.08 3.71 9.57
N LEU A 161 -5.78 3.82 9.39
CA LEU A 161 -5.15 4.61 8.35
C LEU A 161 -4.51 3.68 7.32
N ILE A 162 -4.82 3.87 6.04
CA ILE A 162 -4.16 3.19 4.92
C ILE A 162 -3.46 4.25 4.09
N ALA A 163 -2.15 4.23 4.02
CA ALA A 163 -1.37 5.25 3.35
C ALA A 163 -0.47 4.67 2.26
N THR A 164 -0.45 5.35 1.10
CA THR A 164 0.53 5.05 0.05
C THR A 164 1.93 5.23 0.60
N ASP A 165 2.78 4.24 0.32
CA ASP A 165 4.16 4.23 0.80
C ASP A 165 5.14 4.73 -0.26
N PHE A 166 6.41 4.78 0.14
CA PHE A 166 7.52 5.33 -0.59
C PHE A 166 7.90 4.45 -1.79
N ASP A 167 7.32 4.75 -2.96
CA ASP A 167 7.63 4.08 -4.22
C ASP A 167 8.40 4.99 -5.20
N VAL A 168 8.40 4.65 -6.48
CA VAL A 168 9.20 5.36 -7.50
C VAL A 168 8.67 6.74 -7.87
N HIS A 169 7.41 7.08 -7.53
CA HIS A 169 6.81 8.35 -7.91
C HIS A 169 7.13 9.46 -6.89
N ALA A 170 7.49 10.65 -7.36
CA ALA A 170 7.89 11.75 -6.49
C ALA A 170 6.81 12.16 -5.48
N ASP A 171 5.55 12.25 -5.92
CA ASP A 171 4.45 12.67 -5.04
C ASP A 171 4.04 11.57 -4.05
N HIS A 172 4.24 10.28 -4.40
CA HIS A 172 4.07 9.17 -3.46
C HIS A 172 5.11 9.26 -2.34
N ARG A 173 6.36 9.55 -2.69
CA ARG A 173 7.44 9.79 -1.71
C ARG A 173 7.14 10.97 -0.81
N MET A 174 6.67 12.06 -1.39
CA MET A 174 6.27 13.24 -0.65
C MET A 174 5.17 12.93 0.38
N LEU A 175 4.10 12.27 -0.04
CA LEU A 175 3.02 11.87 0.86
C LEU A 175 3.52 10.89 1.94
N SER A 176 4.33 9.90 1.57
CA SER A 176 4.88 8.92 2.50
C SER A 176 5.70 9.57 3.60
N LEU A 177 6.61 10.48 3.24
CA LEU A 177 7.46 11.19 4.20
C LEU A 177 6.67 12.18 5.06
N ALA A 178 5.74 12.92 4.45
CA ALA A 178 4.88 13.84 5.19
C ALA A 178 3.97 13.09 6.18
N PHE A 179 3.49 11.91 5.79
CA PHE A 179 2.70 11.04 6.68
C PHE A 179 3.50 10.59 7.89
N ASP A 180 4.74 10.13 7.69
CA ASP A 180 5.59 9.69 8.80
C ASP A 180 5.90 10.86 9.76
N ILE A 181 6.20 12.05 9.24
CA ILE A 181 6.42 13.25 10.07
C ILE A 181 5.13 13.62 10.83
N ALA A 182 3.99 13.67 10.13
CA ALA A 182 2.71 14.00 10.76
C ALA A 182 2.34 13.01 11.87
N MET A 183 2.54 11.71 11.63
CA MET A 183 2.30 10.68 12.65
C MET A 183 3.26 10.80 13.83
N GLY A 184 4.56 11.01 13.58
CA GLY A 184 5.54 11.24 14.64
C GLY A 184 5.18 12.43 15.54
N GLU A 185 4.72 13.53 14.93
CA GLU A 185 4.25 14.71 15.67
C GLU A 185 2.96 14.44 16.45
N ILE A 186 1.99 13.68 15.87
CA ILE A 186 0.76 13.29 16.56
C ILE A 186 1.07 12.41 17.77
N LEU A 187 1.86 11.36 17.57
CA LEU A 187 2.15 10.37 18.61
C LEU A 187 3.01 10.95 19.75
N SER A 188 3.86 11.93 19.46
CA SER A 188 4.73 12.58 20.45
C SER A 188 4.04 13.68 21.26
N ARG A 189 2.76 13.97 21.04
CA ARG A 189 2.03 14.95 21.85
C ARG A 189 1.88 14.45 23.29
N PRO A 190 2.12 15.30 24.28
CA PRO A 190 2.04 14.90 25.70
C PRO A 190 0.67 14.35 26.14
N ASP A 191 -0.39 14.79 25.48
CA ASP A 191 -1.79 14.45 25.74
C ASP A 191 -2.39 13.55 24.66
N ASN A 192 -1.55 12.82 23.91
CA ASN A 192 -2.03 11.99 22.81
C ASN A 192 -2.88 10.81 23.34
N ASP A 193 -4.10 10.72 22.84
CA ASP A 193 -5.06 9.64 23.07
C ASP A 193 -5.44 8.88 21.78
N TYR A 194 -4.69 9.15 20.70
CA TYR A 194 -4.97 8.64 19.37
C TYR A 194 -3.87 7.71 18.87
N PHE A 195 -4.19 6.42 18.76
CA PHE A 195 -3.30 5.34 18.36
C PHE A 195 -3.96 4.50 17.27
N PRO A 196 -4.04 4.99 16.02
CA PRO A 196 -4.70 4.26 14.93
C PRO A 196 -3.89 3.04 14.50
N GLU A 197 -4.55 2.06 13.90
CA GLU A 197 -3.88 1.02 13.10
C GLU A 197 -3.39 1.64 11.80
N VAL A 198 -2.10 1.55 11.51
CA VAL A 198 -1.50 2.07 10.28
C VAL A 198 -1.13 0.95 9.35
N PHE A 199 -1.60 1.01 8.11
CA PHE A 199 -1.26 0.12 7.02
C PHE A 199 -0.60 0.88 5.89
N ARG A 200 0.49 0.32 5.38
CA ARG A 200 1.29 0.90 4.30
C ARG A 200 1.26 -0.02 3.08
N ARG A 201 1.16 0.55 1.90
CA ARG A 201 1.24 -0.16 0.63
C ARG A 201 1.81 0.72 -0.47
N PHE A 202 2.59 0.11 -1.38
CA PHE A 202 3.09 0.76 -2.58
C PHE A 202 2.01 0.78 -3.66
N ALA A 203 1.79 1.92 -4.31
CA ALA A 203 0.82 2.03 -5.41
C ALA A 203 1.38 1.43 -6.72
N TYR A 204 2.66 1.64 -6.99
CA TYR A 204 3.32 1.22 -8.24
C TYR A 204 4.35 0.11 -8.05
N CYS A 205 4.24 -0.67 -6.99
CA CYS A 205 5.11 -1.82 -6.79
C CYS A 205 4.54 -3.07 -7.46
N THR A 206 5.22 -3.54 -8.50
CA THR A 206 4.86 -4.78 -9.21
C THR A 206 5.56 -6.02 -8.65
N GLY A 207 6.52 -5.83 -7.75
CA GLY A 207 7.29 -6.92 -7.15
C GLY A 207 6.51 -7.86 -6.24
N TRP A 208 5.30 -7.48 -5.85
CA TRP A 208 4.43 -8.24 -4.94
C TRP A 208 3.37 -9.08 -5.65
N THR A 209 3.22 -8.95 -6.96
CA THR A 209 2.14 -9.60 -7.69
C THR A 209 2.64 -10.79 -8.48
N ASN A 210 1.77 -11.79 -8.63
CA ASN A 210 1.96 -12.80 -9.67
C ASN A 210 1.77 -12.14 -11.04
N GLU A 211 2.23 -12.83 -12.10
CA GLU A 211 1.80 -12.53 -13.46
C GLU A 211 0.48 -13.28 -13.72
N PRO A 212 -0.66 -12.67 -13.42
CA PRO A 212 -1.93 -13.34 -13.59
C PRO A 212 -2.43 -13.14 -15.01
N ASP A 213 -3.17 -14.07 -15.50
CA ASP A 213 -4.10 -13.79 -16.56
C ASP A 213 -5.37 -13.20 -15.95
N LEU A 214 -5.39 -11.88 -15.77
CA LEU A 214 -6.53 -11.16 -15.21
C LEU A 214 -7.84 -11.34 -16.01
N PHE A 215 -7.77 -11.95 -17.18
CA PHE A 215 -8.93 -12.30 -18.00
C PHE A 215 -9.44 -13.70 -17.70
N ASP A 216 -8.56 -14.60 -17.28
CA ASP A 216 -8.85 -16.03 -17.14
C ASP A 216 -8.77 -16.55 -15.69
N SER A 217 -8.27 -15.75 -14.76
CA SER A 217 -8.19 -16.10 -13.34
C SER A 217 -9.30 -15.47 -12.53
N ASP A 218 -9.83 -16.22 -11.58
CA ASP A 218 -10.77 -15.68 -10.60
C ASP A 218 -10.07 -15.08 -9.38
N PHE A 219 -8.97 -15.69 -8.93
CA PHE A 219 -8.18 -15.22 -7.81
C PHE A 219 -6.76 -15.79 -7.83
N PHE A 220 -5.79 -14.99 -7.45
CA PHE A 220 -4.40 -15.42 -7.25
C PHE A 220 -3.76 -14.65 -6.10
N LEU A 221 -2.81 -15.29 -5.45
CA LEU A 221 -2.06 -14.69 -4.35
C LEU A 221 -0.94 -13.80 -4.86
N SER A 222 -0.77 -12.65 -4.23
CA SER A 222 0.43 -11.85 -4.40
C SER A 222 1.65 -12.61 -3.85
N THR A 223 2.75 -12.54 -4.58
CA THR A 223 4.04 -13.13 -4.20
C THR A 223 5.13 -12.08 -4.25
N ALA A 224 6.17 -12.24 -3.43
CA ALA A 224 7.37 -11.42 -3.56
C ALA A 224 8.12 -11.84 -4.82
N LYS A 225 8.01 -11.02 -5.87
CA LYS A 225 8.82 -11.16 -7.08
C LYS A 225 9.67 -9.92 -7.21
N PRO A 226 10.96 -9.95 -6.91
CA PRO A 226 11.84 -8.84 -7.19
C PRO A 226 11.89 -8.64 -8.71
N GLU A 227 11.27 -7.58 -9.21
CA GLU A 227 11.45 -7.19 -10.60
C GLU A 227 12.83 -6.58 -10.81
N PRO A 228 13.61 -7.06 -11.76
CA PRO A 228 14.87 -6.42 -12.11
C PRO A 228 14.59 -5.03 -12.66
N GLY A 229 14.92 -3.99 -11.93
CA GLY A 229 15.00 -2.63 -12.45
C GLY A 229 14.12 -1.59 -11.77
N HIS A 230 12.82 -1.60 -11.94
CA HIS A 230 11.98 -0.44 -11.63
C HIS A 230 11.78 -0.22 -10.13
N ASP A 231 11.39 -1.26 -9.43
CA ASP A 231 11.08 -1.21 -8.00
C ASP A 231 12.19 -1.83 -7.14
N LYS A 232 13.27 -2.28 -7.77
CA LYS A 232 14.32 -3.04 -7.11
C LYS A 232 14.91 -2.30 -5.91
N LYS A 233 15.19 -1.01 -6.05
CA LYS A 233 15.72 -0.19 -4.96
C LYS A 233 14.75 -0.11 -3.77
N ILE A 234 13.45 0.02 -4.04
CA ILE A 234 12.43 0.15 -3.00
C ILE A 234 12.22 -1.18 -2.30
N ILE A 235 12.11 -2.28 -3.05
CA ILE A 235 11.91 -3.62 -2.50
C ILE A 235 13.15 -4.08 -1.74
N ASP A 236 14.35 -3.86 -2.28
CA ASP A 236 15.62 -4.25 -1.67
C ASP A 236 15.98 -3.40 -0.45
N THR A 237 15.44 -2.16 -0.36
CA THR A 237 15.65 -1.24 0.75
C THR A 237 14.43 -1.12 1.66
N SER A 238 13.37 -1.88 1.40
CA SER A 238 12.15 -1.88 2.19
C SER A 238 12.41 -2.38 3.61
N CYS A 239 11.97 -1.61 4.58
CA CYS A 239 11.93 -2.01 5.99
C CYS A 239 10.80 -3.00 6.30
N TYR A 240 10.18 -3.58 5.29
CA TYR A 240 9.07 -4.51 5.41
C TYR A 240 9.48 -5.93 5.08
N SER A 241 9.08 -6.87 5.94
CA SER A 241 9.27 -8.29 5.76
C SER A 241 8.08 -8.91 5.03
N TRP A 242 8.34 -9.64 3.94
CA TRP A 242 7.27 -10.35 3.23
C TRP A 242 6.49 -11.33 4.12
N PRO A 243 7.09 -12.11 5.00
CA PRO A 243 6.38 -12.97 5.96
C PRO A 243 5.44 -12.21 6.91
N GLU A 244 5.74 -10.96 7.25
CA GLU A 244 4.96 -10.15 8.20
C GLU A 244 3.81 -9.38 7.54
N ARG A 245 3.60 -9.55 6.24
CA ARG A 245 2.53 -8.87 5.53
C ARG A 245 1.15 -9.20 6.08
N VAL A 246 0.29 -8.22 6.03
CA VAL A 246 -1.14 -8.37 6.30
C VAL A 246 -1.87 -8.63 4.98
N ARG A 247 -2.76 -9.59 4.97
CA ARG A 247 -3.63 -9.87 3.82
C ARG A 247 -5.08 -9.61 4.19
N LEU A 248 -5.81 -8.99 3.28
CA LEU A 248 -7.27 -8.91 3.34
C LEU A 248 -7.87 -9.90 2.32
N PRO A 249 -8.99 -10.55 2.65
CA PRO A 249 -9.65 -11.44 1.71
C PRO A 249 -10.18 -10.65 0.51
N VAL A 250 -10.16 -11.27 -0.67
CA VAL A 250 -10.69 -10.65 -1.89
C VAL A 250 -12.19 -10.87 -1.96
N PRO A 251 -13.01 -9.82 -2.03
CA PRO A 251 -14.45 -9.93 -2.21
C PRO A 251 -14.81 -10.63 -3.53
N GLU A 252 -15.97 -11.29 -3.57
CA GLU A 252 -16.40 -12.02 -4.75
C GLU A 252 -16.44 -11.15 -6.00
N GLU A 253 -16.97 -9.95 -5.90
CA GLU A 253 -17.08 -9.02 -7.03
C GLU A 253 -15.73 -8.55 -7.58
N SER A 254 -14.68 -8.70 -6.78
CA SER A 254 -13.28 -8.46 -7.18
C SER A 254 -12.60 -9.70 -7.74
N ARG A 255 -13.27 -10.86 -7.71
CA ARG A 255 -12.80 -12.13 -8.28
C ARG A 255 -13.43 -12.44 -9.63
N GLU A 256 -14.44 -11.68 -10.02
CA GLU A 256 -15.10 -11.80 -11.31
C GLU A 256 -14.15 -11.55 -12.50
N PRO A 257 -14.41 -12.14 -13.67
CA PRO A 257 -13.66 -11.86 -14.87
C PRO A 257 -13.61 -10.37 -15.21
N TYR A 258 -12.57 -9.95 -15.92
CA TYR A 258 -12.19 -8.57 -16.20
C TYR A 258 -13.35 -7.57 -16.37
N GLU A 259 -14.33 -7.83 -17.23
CA GLU A 259 -15.44 -6.89 -17.44
C GLU A 259 -16.45 -6.83 -16.29
N ARG A 260 -16.59 -7.88 -15.52
CA ARG A 260 -17.50 -7.94 -14.39
C ARG A 260 -16.86 -7.51 -13.09
N ASN A 261 -15.55 -7.60 -13.03
CA ASN A 261 -14.74 -7.26 -11.88
C ASN A 261 -15.00 -5.81 -11.43
N ILE A 262 -15.31 -5.62 -10.16
CA ILE A 262 -15.66 -4.30 -9.63
C ILE A 262 -14.47 -3.36 -9.64
N ILE A 263 -13.25 -3.86 -9.39
CA ILE A 263 -12.02 -3.06 -9.43
C ILE A 263 -11.76 -2.58 -10.87
N THR A 264 -11.97 -3.45 -11.86
CA THR A 264 -11.92 -3.03 -13.28
C THR A 264 -12.92 -1.93 -13.61
N LYS A 265 -14.15 -2.04 -13.09
CA LYS A 265 -15.19 -1.02 -13.31
C LYS A 265 -14.81 0.31 -12.70
N ALA A 266 -14.22 0.29 -11.49
CA ALA A 266 -13.71 1.46 -10.80
C ALA A 266 -12.54 2.10 -11.59
N LEU A 267 -11.52 1.33 -11.96
CA LEU A 267 -10.38 1.80 -12.76
C LEU A 267 -10.79 2.40 -14.11
N LYS A 268 -11.81 1.85 -14.75
CA LYS A 268 -12.32 2.38 -16.03
C LYS A 268 -12.93 3.78 -15.92
N GLN A 269 -13.24 4.26 -14.71
CA GLN A 269 -13.70 5.64 -14.52
C GLN A 269 -12.57 6.64 -14.69
N HIS A 270 -11.32 6.27 -14.41
CA HIS A 270 -10.13 7.10 -14.59
C HIS A 270 -9.67 7.13 -16.05
N VAL A 271 -10.54 7.63 -16.93
CA VAL A 271 -10.32 7.65 -18.38
C VAL A 271 -9.13 8.52 -18.76
N SER A 272 -8.99 9.69 -18.14
CA SER A 272 -7.90 10.63 -18.41
C SER A 272 -6.52 10.05 -18.07
N GLN A 273 -6.46 9.10 -17.14
CA GLN A 273 -5.24 8.41 -16.71
C GLN A 273 -5.02 7.10 -17.46
N SER A 274 -6.02 6.57 -18.18
CA SER A 274 -6.00 5.22 -18.72
C SER A 274 -5.70 4.16 -17.64
N ALA A 275 -6.23 4.36 -16.42
CA ALA A 275 -5.84 3.59 -15.24
C ALA A 275 -6.13 2.09 -15.36
N GLN A 276 -7.07 1.68 -16.22
CA GLN A 276 -7.26 0.26 -16.52
C GLN A 276 -6.00 -0.43 -17.07
N THR A 277 -5.00 0.31 -17.57
CA THR A 277 -3.72 -0.26 -18.02
C THR A 277 -2.76 -0.57 -16.88
N HIS A 278 -3.03 -0.07 -15.68
CA HIS A 278 -2.29 -0.36 -14.45
C HIS A 278 -2.87 -1.57 -13.69
N ALA A 279 -3.94 -2.15 -14.21
CA ALA A 279 -4.74 -3.15 -13.53
C ALA A 279 -4.05 -4.51 -13.31
N GLU A 280 -2.96 -4.78 -14.01
CA GLU A 280 -2.28 -6.10 -13.99
C GLU A 280 -1.84 -6.52 -12.58
N ASN A 281 -1.59 -5.56 -11.69
CA ASN A 281 -1.05 -5.80 -10.36
C ASN A 281 -2.11 -5.85 -9.25
N ILE A 282 -3.36 -5.49 -9.54
CA ILE A 282 -4.40 -5.32 -8.52
C ILE A 282 -5.71 -6.05 -8.81
N ILE A 283 -5.99 -6.37 -10.07
CA ILE A 283 -7.20 -7.11 -10.42
C ILE A 283 -7.03 -8.58 -10.07
N ASN A 284 -8.02 -9.14 -9.40
CA ASN A 284 -8.09 -10.53 -8.96
C ASN A 284 -6.98 -10.97 -7.99
N SER A 285 -6.15 -10.05 -7.49
CA SER A 285 -5.14 -10.34 -6.48
C SER A 285 -5.61 -9.92 -5.08
N ASP A 286 -5.01 -10.52 -4.06
CA ASP A 286 -5.27 -10.13 -2.68
C ASP A 286 -4.71 -8.74 -2.38
N GLU A 287 -5.34 -8.09 -1.40
CA GLU A 287 -4.82 -6.86 -0.81
C GLU A 287 -3.74 -7.19 0.21
N VAL A 288 -2.55 -6.67 -0.01
CA VAL A 288 -1.38 -6.89 0.85
C VAL A 288 -0.89 -5.57 1.40
N PHE A 289 -0.73 -5.51 2.72
CA PHE A 289 -0.26 -4.34 3.44
C PHE A 289 0.84 -4.72 4.42
N TRP A 290 1.57 -3.73 4.90
CA TRP A 290 2.41 -3.82 6.09
C TRP A 290 1.85 -2.93 7.17
N ARG A 291 1.67 -3.54 8.35
CA ARG A 291 1.17 -2.84 9.52
C ARG A 291 2.31 -2.17 10.25
N ARG A 292 2.08 -0.94 10.69
CA ARG A 292 2.92 -0.25 11.64
C ARG A 292 2.16 0.08 12.90
N ARG A 293 2.69 -0.30 14.05
CA ARG A 293 2.10 0.00 15.36
C ARG A 293 2.35 1.46 15.72
N THR A 294 1.36 2.07 16.36
CA THR A 294 1.40 3.45 16.85
C THR A 294 1.43 3.52 18.37
N ASP A 295 1.27 2.40 19.05
CA ASP A 295 1.21 2.27 20.51
C ASP A 295 2.59 2.06 21.18
N SER A 296 3.67 2.45 20.52
CA SER A 296 4.99 2.46 21.12
C SER A 296 5.05 3.49 22.26
N ILE A 297 5.45 3.05 23.44
CA ILE A 297 5.61 3.93 24.61
C ILE A 297 6.82 4.87 24.51
N THR A 298 7.66 4.71 23.49
CA THR A 298 8.79 5.64 23.25
C THR A 298 8.30 7.04 22.95
N PHE A 299 7.15 7.19 22.29
CA PHE A 299 6.60 8.51 21.97
C PHE A 299 6.29 9.34 23.22
N SER A 300 5.89 8.70 24.32
CA SER A 300 5.64 9.37 25.62
C SER A 300 6.90 9.52 26.48
N ALA A 301 8.03 8.91 26.10
CA ALA A 301 9.28 9.03 26.86
C ALA A 301 9.98 10.37 26.63
N GLU A 302 10.62 10.90 27.66
CA GLU A 302 11.71 11.84 27.50
C GLU A 302 12.92 11.06 26.97
N ILE A 303 13.60 11.59 25.95
CA ILE A 303 14.77 10.95 25.34
C ILE A 303 15.98 11.84 25.48
N SER A 304 17.11 11.24 25.83
CA SER A 304 18.42 11.89 25.80
C SER A 304 19.45 10.98 25.13
N ALA A 305 20.52 11.56 24.64
CA ALA A 305 21.65 10.84 24.06
C ALA A 305 22.97 11.37 24.58
N SER A 306 23.99 10.53 24.55
CA SER A 306 25.37 10.95 24.85
C SER A 306 25.89 11.91 23.76
N SER A 307 25.42 11.77 22.51
CA SER A 307 25.70 12.67 21.38
C SER A 307 24.72 12.45 20.25
N GLY A 308 24.76 13.29 19.21
CA GLY A 308 23.84 13.23 18.06
C GLY A 308 22.44 13.78 18.39
N THR A 309 21.48 13.56 17.49
CA THR A 309 20.10 14.06 17.61
C THR A 309 19.17 12.93 18.03
N PRO A 310 18.86 12.79 19.35
CA PRO A 310 18.13 11.64 19.86
C PRO A 310 16.69 11.54 19.31
N GLY A 311 16.08 12.67 18.94
CA GLY A 311 14.70 12.71 18.41
C GLY A 311 14.50 11.84 17.18
N TYR A 312 15.51 11.63 16.37
CA TYR A 312 15.45 10.77 15.19
C TYR A 312 15.23 9.29 15.51
N ALA A 313 15.46 8.86 16.74
CA ALA A 313 15.20 7.48 17.15
C ALA A 313 13.76 7.25 17.67
N LYS A 314 12.87 8.27 17.59
CA LYS A 314 11.45 8.16 18.00
C LYS A 314 10.53 9.10 17.22
N ASP A 315 10.76 9.27 15.93
CA ASP A 315 10.03 10.23 15.11
C ASP A 315 9.08 9.57 14.08
N PHE A 316 8.88 8.28 14.22
CA PHE A 316 8.05 7.47 13.33
C PHE A 316 8.60 7.32 11.90
N ARG A 317 9.83 7.68 11.61
CA ARG A 317 10.46 7.58 10.30
C ARG A 317 11.38 6.37 10.24
N LEU A 318 11.15 5.47 9.29
CA LEU A 318 11.95 4.27 9.09
C LEU A 318 12.96 4.41 7.96
N LEU A 319 12.64 5.23 6.96
CA LEU A 319 13.46 5.38 5.77
C LEU A 319 14.55 6.42 5.98
N ASN A 320 15.80 6.00 5.80
CA ASN A 320 16.89 6.93 5.59
C ASN A 320 16.89 7.37 4.13
N VAL A 321 16.27 8.49 3.85
CA VAL A 321 16.13 9.02 2.48
C VAL A 321 17.40 9.57 1.87
N SER A 322 18.46 9.75 2.65
CA SER A 322 19.75 10.20 2.12
C SER A 322 20.37 9.21 1.13
N ASN A 323 20.01 7.93 1.23
CA ASN A 323 20.52 6.86 0.38
C ASN A 323 19.63 6.58 -0.83
N ILE A 324 18.45 7.18 -0.89
CA ILE A 324 17.55 7.05 -2.03
C ILE A 324 17.84 8.25 -2.92
N ASP A 325 18.41 8.00 -4.09
CA ASP A 325 18.82 8.94 -5.15
C ASP A 325 17.78 10.06 -5.42
N ILE A 326 17.68 10.96 -4.46
CA ILE A 326 16.85 12.15 -4.51
C ILE A 326 17.87 13.29 -4.54
N ASP A 327 18.05 13.88 -5.71
CA ASP A 327 18.91 15.04 -5.95
C ASP A 327 18.45 16.27 -5.14
N SER A 328 18.53 16.21 -3.82
CA SER A 328 18.27 17.37 -2.99
C SER A 328 19.29 17.48 -1.87
N PRO A 329 19.99 18.62 -1.78
CA PRO A 329 20.91 18.88 -0.68
C PRO A 329 20.20 19.12 0.67
N GLU A 330 18.86 19.21 0.70
CA GLU A 330 18.09 19.53 1.89
C GLU A 330 17.54 18.29 2.62
N TRP A 331 17.79 17.09 2.12
CA TRP A 331 17.43 15.87 2.82
C TRP A 331 18.38 15.63 3.99
N GLU A 332 17.86 15.81 5.18
CA GLU A 332 18.55 15.46 6.39
C GLU A 332 18.54 13.94 6.59
N ASN A 333 19.63 13.44 7.14
CA ASN A 333 19.69 12.07 7.61
C ASN A 333 18.85 11.97 8.90
N TYR A 334 17.80 11.16 8.88
CA TYR A 334 16.90 10.95 10.03
C TYR A 334 17.31 9.74 10.89
N LEU A 335 18.58 9.48 10.97
CA LEU A 335 19.14 8.48 11.89
C LEU A 335 19.71 9.15 13.13
N TRP A 336 19.50 8.55 14.29
CA TRP A 336 20.37 8.84 15.40
C TRP A 336 21.73 8.14 15.18
N VAL A 337 22.73 8.92 14.90
CA VAL A 337 24.13 8.49 14.76
C VAL A 337 24.92 9.22 15.83
N PRO A 338 25.58 8.50 16.77
CA PRO A 338 26.42 9.14 17.76
C PRO A 338 27.69 9.75 17.13
N ALA A 339 28.24 10.79 17.74
CA ALA A 339 29.50 11.40 17.30
C ALA A 339 30.63 10.35 17.28
N GLU A 340 31.57 10.51 16.36
CA GLU A 340 32.66 9.55 16.16
C GLU A 340 33.56 9.42 17.42
N ASP A 341 33.77 10.54 18.14
CA ASP A 341 34.53 10.64 19.38
C ASP A 341 33.70 10.34 20.65
N ASP A 342 32.42 10.01 20.52
CA ASP A 342 31.58 9.63 21.66
C ASP A 342 32.00 8.25 22.20
N GLY A 343 32.60 8.22 23.35
CA GLY A 343 33.01 6.98 24.03
C GLY A 343 31.84 6.23 24.70
N ILE A 344 30.65 6.85 24.79
CA ILE A 344 29.48 6.27 25.48
C ILE A 344 28.49 5.64 24.49
N LYS A 345 28.07 6.40 23.47
CA LYS A 345 27.15 6.01 22.37
C LYS A 345 25.81 5.44 22.86
N GLU A 346 25.10 6.19 23.69
CA GLU A 346 23.90 5.73 24.40
C GLU A 346 22.71 6.65 24.18
N LEU A 347 21.52 6.03 23.98
CA LEU A 347 20.19 6.64 24.11
C LEU A 347 19.57 6.23 25.45
N VAL A 348 18.91 7.15 26.10
CA VAL A 348 18.19 6.92 27.35
C VAL A 348 16.75 7.38 27.20
N PHE A 349 15.81 6.46 27.39
CA PHE A 349 14.37 6.72 27.43
C PHE A 349 13.90 6.72 28.87
N THR A 350 13.23 7.78 29.29
CA THR A 350 12.72 7.91 30.68
C THR A 350 11.22 8.24 30.68
N TRP A 351 10.50 7.64 31.60
CA TRP A 351 9.07 7.85 31.77
C TRP A 351 8.77 8.39 33.17
N LYS A 352 7.83 9.35 33.24
CA LYS A 352 7.36 9.93 34.51
C LYS A 352 6.62 8.93 35.39
N SER A 353 5.99 7.93 34.79
CA SER A 353 5.30 6.84 35.47
C SER A 353 5.87 5.49 35.02
N PRO A 354 5.88 4.49 35.92
CA PRO A 354 6.35 3.15 35.56
C PRO A 354 5.58 2.56 34.38
N GLN A 355 6.30 1.96 33.44
CA GLN A 355 5.79 1.31 32.25
C GLN A 355 5.99 -0.20 32.34
N LYS A 356 5.16 -0.94 31.63
CA LYS A 356 5.38 -2.34 31.31
C LYS A 356 6.14 -2.43 29.98
N ILE A 357 7.10 -3.33 29.85
CA ILE A 357 7.81 -3.58 28.60
C ILE A 357 7.81 -5.08 28.31
N SER A 358 7.40 -5.46 27.12
CA SER A 358 7.39 -6.85 26.64
C SER A 358 8.13 -7.03 25.31
N VAL A 359 8.21 -6.00 24.47
CA VAL A 359 8.86 -6.07 23.16
C VAL A 359 9.63 -4.79 22.89
N ILE A 360 10.84 -4.92 22.34
CA ILE A 360 11.63 -3.81 21.80
C ILE A 360 11.93 -4.13 20.34
N LYS A 361 11.70 -3.16 19.44
CA LYS A 361 12.13 -3.22 18.04
C LYS A 361 13.14 -2.13 17.78
N LEU A 362 14.27 -2.51 17.19
CA LEU A 362 15.32 -1.60 16.78
C LEU A 362 15.38 -1.56 15.25
N TRP A 363 15.19 -0.39 14.69
CA TRP A 363 15.29 -0.15 13.26
C TRP A 363 16.63 0.53 12.96
N GLY A 364 17.40 -0.04 12.05
CA GLY A 364 18.70 0.49 11.64
C GLY A 364 18.65 1.20 10.29
N ASN A 365 19.80 1.34 9.69
CA ASN A 365 19.92 1.85 8.33
C ASN A 365 19.15 0.94 7.35
N VAL A 366 18.41 1.56 6.46
CA VAL A 366 17.74 0.84 5.35
C VAL A 366 18.76 0.42 4.28
N ASP A 367 19.84 1.18 4.16
CA ASP A 367 20.96 0.92 3.25
C ASP A 367 22.28 1.19 3.95
N GLY A 368 23.33 0.49 3.55
CA GLY A 368 24.66 0.63 4.16
C GLY A 368 24.98 -0.44 5.21
N VAL A 369 26.00 -0.16 6.02
CA VAL A 369 26.48 -1.12 7.04
C VAL A 369 25.63 -1.01 8.30
N PRO A 370 24.97 -2.10 8.75
CA PRO A 370 24.13 -2.06 9.94
C PRO A 370 24.97 -2.01 11.23
N LEU A 371 24.32 -1.64 12.34
CA LEU A 371 24.88 -1.80 13.67
C LEU A 371 25.14 -3.27 13.95
N GLN A 372 26.32 -3.59 14.45
CA GLN A 372 26.75 -4.98 14.69
C GLN A 372 26.28 -5.50 16.04
N ARG A 373 26.27 -4.66 17.07
CA ARG A 373 25.84 -5.03 18.42
C ARG A 373 25.39 -3.83 19.21
N VAL A 374 24.28 -3.99 19.92
CA VAL A 374 23.73 -3.03 20.85
C VAL A 374 23.57 -3.65 22.23
N SER A 375 23.62 -2.86 23.28
CA SER A 375 23.23 -3.29 24.63
C SER A 375 21.93 -2.62 25.01
N ILE A 376 21.02 -3.37 25.58
CA ILE A 376 19.73 -2.88 26.10
C ILE A 376 19.67 -3.18 27.58
N THR A 377 19.44 -2.17 28.40
CA THR A 377 19.26 -2.31 29.84
C THR A 377 18.05 -1.55 30.33
N THR A 378 17.39 -2.07 31.38
CA THR A 378 16.31 -1.37 32.07
C THR A 378 16.63 -1.23 33.55
N ASN A 379 16.04 -0.24 34.20
CA ASN A 379 16.17 -0.08 35.66
C ASN A 379 15.46 -1.19 36.46
N SER A 380 14.69 -2.06 35.81
CA SER A 380 14.10 -3.28 36.41
C SER A 380 15.07 -4.48 36.43
N GLY A 381 16.30 -4.32 35.93
CA GLY A 381 17.35 -5.35 35.93
C GLY A 381 17.44 -6.20 34.68
N TYR A 382 16.68 -5.91 33.63
CA TYR A 382 16.88 -6.56 32.34
C TYR A 382 18.17 -6.06 31.67
N ALA A 383 18.93 -6.98 31.10
CA ALA A 383 20.12 -6.68 30.29
C ALA A 383 20.24 -7.70 29.15
N SER A 384 20.56 -7.22 27.96
CA SER A 384 20.78 -8.04 26.76
C SER A 384 21.71 -7.33 25.79
N GLU A 385 22.46 -8.09 25.00
CA GLU A 385 23.34 -7.57 23.93
C GLU A 385 22.98 -8.18 22.57
N PRO A 386 21.82 -7.84 22.00
CA PRO A 386 21.42 -8.35 20.71
C PRO A 386 22.19 -7.72 19.53
N GLY A 387 22.16 -8.39 18.38
CA GLY A 387 22.71 -7.93 17.10
C GLY A 387 23.14 -9.09 16.23
N PRO A 388 23.56 -8.84 14.99
CA PRO A 388 23.52 -7.56 14.29
C PRO A 388 22.08 -7.14 13.89
N LEU A 389 21.91 -5.84 13.57
CA LEU A 389 20.70 -5.37 12.90
C LEU A 389 20.71 -5.85 11.45
N SER A 390 19.55 -5.84 10.81
CA SER A 390 19.41 -6.29 9.42
C SER A 390 20.08 -5.31 8.44
N GLU A 391 20.74 -5.86 7.42
CA GLU A 391 21.29 -5.10 6.30
C GLU A 391 20.19 -4.49 5.40
N ASN A 392 18.97 -5.02 5.48
CA ASN A 392 17.83 -4.57 4.68
C ASN A 392 16.90 -3.60 5.41
N GLY A 393 17.32 -3.05 6.55
CA GLY A 393 16.49 -2.16 7.36
C GLY A 393 15.31 -2.83 8.07
N LEU A 394 15.22 -4.16 8.07
CA LEU A 394 14.23 -4.89 8.87
C LEU A 394 14.52 -4.71 10.37
N PRO A 395 13.49 -4.66 11.23
CA PRO A 395 13.70 -4.48 12.64
C PRO A 395 14.34 -5.69 13.31
N LEU A 396 15.26 -5.44 14.22
CA LEU A 396 15.67 -6.42 15.20
C LEU A 396 14.63 -6.44 16.33
N THR A 397 13.82 -7.51 16.38
CA THR A 397 12.76 -7.67 17.37
C THR A 397 13.25 -8.47 18.57
N ILE A 398 13.17 -7.89 19.76
CA ILE A 398 13.57 -8.49 21.02
C ILE A 398 12.32 -8.69 21.88
N ASN A 399 11.98 -9.97 22.12
CA ASN A 399 10.92 -10.34 23.06
C ASN A 399 11.52 -10.49 24.45
N LEU A 400 11.07 -9.67 25.38
CA LEU A 400 11.51 -9.72 26.77
C LEU A 400 10.58 -10.59 27.60
N PRO A 401 11.10 -11.24 28.68
CA PRO A 401 10.24 -11.53 29.81
C PRO A 401 9.57 -10.23 30.25
N GLU A 402 8.30 -10.29 30.60
CA GLU A 402 7.55 -9.08 31.02
C GLU A 402 8.33 -8.30 32.06
N GLN A 403 8.60 -7.04 31.76
CA GLN A 403 9.31 -6.11 32.66
C GLN A 403 8.29 -5.11 33.22
N PRO A 404 7.73 -5.32 34.40
CA PRO A 404 6.87 -4.33 35.05
C PRO A 404 7.69 -3.22 35.68
N ASN A 405 7.07 -2.06 35.86
CA ASN A 405 7.62 -0.94 36.61
C ASN A 405 8.94 -0.34 36.06
N VAL A 406 9.12 -0.34 34.75
CA VAL A 406 10.27 0.29 34.11
C VAL A 406 10.05 1.80 34.01
N THR A 407 10.99 2.58 34.51
CA THR A 407 11.02 4.04 34.37
C THR A 407 12.19 4.51 33.49
N GLU A 408 13.12 3.62 33.16
CA GLU A 408 14.26 3.91 32.33
C GLU A 408 14.65 2.71 31.48
N CYS A 409 14.88 2.96 30.19
CA CYS A 409 15.44 2.00 29.24
C CYS A 409 16.60 2.66 28.50
N ARG A 410 17.74 1.96 28.44
CA ARG A 410 18.94 2.41 27.77
C ARG A 410 19.25 1.53 26.56
N VAL A 411 19.59 2.16 25.44
CA VAL A 411 20.06 1.51 24.23
C VAL A 411 21.45 2.05 23.92
N LYS A 412 22.47 1.21 24.09
CA LYS A 412 23.88 1.59 23.88
C LYS A 412 24.44 0.87 22.67
N ILE A 413 25.10 1.58 21.78
CA ILE A 413 25.83 0.97 20.66
C ILE A 413 27.17 0.43 21.17
N ILE A 414 27.36 -0.87 21.06
CA ILE A 414 28.60 -1.56 21.43
C ILE A 414 29.53 -1.67 20.22
N SER A 415 28.98 -1.94 19.04
CA SER A 415 29.75 -2.05 17.81
C SER A 415 28.95 -1.49 16.63
N GLN A 416 29.49 -0.49 15.95
CA GLN A 416 28.81 0.33 14.95
C GLN A 416 28.95 -0.25 13.55
N GLY A 417 29.84 -1.01 13.17
CA GLY A 417 30.06 -1.46 11.80
C GLY A 417 30.66 -0.36 10.89
N SER A 418 30.03 0.81 10.79
CA SER A 418 30.58 2.03 10.17
C SER A 418 30.25 3.25 11.00
N LYS A 419 30.93 4.37 10.76
CA LYS A 419 30.65 5.64 11.43
C LYS A 419 29.29 6.25 11.11
N GLU A 420 28.67 5.79 10.02
CA GLU A 420 27.35 6.24 9.54
C GLU A 420 26.22 5.31 10.01
N SER A 421 26.56 4.21 10.68
CA SER A 421 25.57 3.26 11.20
C SER A 421 24.86 3.86 12.43
N GLY A 422 23.54 3.78 12.44
CA GLY A 422 22.70 4.37 13.48
C GLY A 422 21.36 3.66 13.66
N LEU A 423 20.49 4.29 14.44
CA LEU A 423 19.12 3.85 14.68
C LEU A 423 18.14 4.81 13.98
N ALA A 424 17.31 4.28 13.11
CA ALA A 424 16.21 5.03 12.49
C ALA A 424 15.05 5.18 13.47
N GLU A 425 14.74 4.10 14.23
CA GLU A 425 13.66 4.13 15.21
C GLU A 425 13.93 3.11 16.31
N VAL A 426 13.51 3.44 17.52
CA VAL A 426 13.43 2.54 18.67
C VAL A 426 11.98 2.47 19.11
N GLU A 427 11.35 1.34 18.91
CA GLU A 427 9.97 1.10 19.34
C GLU A 427 9.96 0.19 20.57
N ILE A 428 9.25 0.60 21.62
CA ILE A 428 9.10 -0.15 22.87
C ILE A 428 7.61 -0.35 23.11
N PHE A 429 7.20 -1.61 23.30
CA PHE A 429 5.80 -1.96 23.46
C PHE A 429 5.53 -2.62 24.81
N ALA A 430 4.44 -2.21 25.44
CA ALA A 430 3.96 -2.81 26.68
C ALA A 430 3.42 -4.23 26.45
N GLU A 431 2.80 -4.45 25.31
CA GLU A 431 2.16 -5.72 24.96
C GLU A 431 2.73 -6.31 23.69
N LYS A 432 2.70 -7.64 23.59
CA LYS A 432 2.93 -8.33 22.34
C LYS A 432 1.87 -7.92 21.32
N GLU A 433 2.20 -8.08 20.06
CA GLU A 433 1.33 -7.67 18.98
C GLU A 433 -0.04 -8.37 19.07
N GLN A 434 -1.09 -7.58 19.19
CA GLN A 434 -2.48 -7.99 19.06
C GLN A 434 -3.16 -6.99 18.14
N SER A 435 -3.72 -7.46 17.05
CA SER A 435 -4.51 -6.60 16.17
C SER A 435 -5.83 -7.26 15.81
N PRO A 436 -6.95 -6.57 16.04
CA PRO A 436 -8.26 -7.08 15.64
C PRO A 436 -8.43 -7.13 14.11
N VAL A 437 -7.55 -6.43 13.36
CA VAL A 437 -7.56 -6.42 11.90
C VAL A 437 -6.80 -7.61 11.31
N LEU A 438 -5.88 -8.22 12.08
CA LEU A 438 -5.11 -9.40 11.65
C LEU A 438 -5.91 -10.69 11.86
N ARG A 439 -7.07 -10.81 11.20
CA ARG A 439 -7.94 -11.95 11.38
C ARG A 439 -7.57 -13.11 10.47
N PRO A 440 -7.76 -14.34 10.97
CA PRO A 440 -7.67 -15.51 10.11
C PRO A 440 -8.81 -15.53 9.08
N PHE A 441 -8.54 -16.05 7.90
CA PHE A 441 -9.56 -16.36 6.89
C PHE A 441 -9.13 -17.55 6.05
N ILE A 442 -10.10 -18.15 5.35
CA ILE A 442 -9.88 -19.17 4.33
C ILE A 442 -10.48 -18.70 3.00
N GLN A 443 -9.90 -19.13 1.89
CA GLN A 443 -10.36 -18.74 0.57
C GLN A 443 -10.14 -19.86 -0.46
N ILE A 444 -11.20 -20.22 -1.20
CA ILE A 444 -11.12 -21.20 -2.29
C ILE A 444 -10.51 -20.52 -3.52
N MET A 445 -9.52 -21.19 -4.12
CA MET A 445 -8.84 -20.78 -5.35
C MET A 445 -8.99 -21.84 -6.42
N THR A 446 -9.24 -21.42 -7.65
CA THR A 446 -9.51 -22.30 -8.79
C THR A 446 -8.30 -22.46 -9.72
N GLY A 447 -7.15 -21.92 -9.36
CA GLY A 447 -5.90 -22.06 -10.12
C GLY A 447 -5.95 -21.47 -11.53
N GLY A 448 -6.73 -20.43 -11.75
CA GLY A 448 -6.89 -19.77 -13.04
C GLY A 448 -8.11 -20.23 -13.85
N ASN A 449 -8.94 -21.10 -13.28
CA ASN A 449 -10.21 -21.45 -13.89
C ASN A 449 -11.32 -20.53 -13.39
N PHE A 450 -12.24 -20.23 -14.28
CA PHE A 450 -13.40 -19.43 -13.94
C PHE A 450 -14.43 -20.21 -13.15
N VAL A 451 -15.25 -19.45 -12.44
CA VAL A 451 -16.52 -19.93 -11.89
C VAL A 451 -17.55 -20.34 -12.95
N TYR A 452 -17.27 -20.17 -14.24
CA TYR A 452 -18.14 -20.62 -15.34
C TYR A 452 -17.65 -21.94 -15.90
N VAL A 453 -18.43 -22.97 -15.75
CA VAL A 453 -18.16 -24.31 -16.26
C VAL A 453 -19.17 -24.68 -17.35
N TYR A 454 -18.76 -25.51 -18.29
CA TYR A 454 -19.66 -26.04 -19.32
C TYR A 454 -19.68 -27.56 -19.24
N PRO A 455 -20.86 -28.15 -19.14
CA PRO A 455 -20.99 -29.59 -19.07
C PRO A 455 -20.58 -30.21 -20.40
N ARG A 456 -19.78 -31.27 -20.32
CA ARG A 456 -19.42 -32.09 -21.46
C ARG A 456 -20.38 -33.26 -21.57
N LYS A 457 -20.77 -33.61 -22.81
CA LYS A 457 -21.72 -34.72 -23.02
C LYS A 457 -21.16 -36.10 -22.68
N SER A 458 -19.84 -36.25 -22.69
CA SER A 458 -19.19 -37.54 -22.57
C SER A 458 -18.03 -37.62 -21.57
N ASP A 459 -17.50 -36.48 -21.14
CA ASP A 459 -16.29 -36.45 -20.28
C ASP A 459 -16.58 -35.67 -18.99
N GLU A 460 -16.01 -36.12 -17.89
CA GLU A 460 -16.01 -35.39 -16.64
C GLU A 460 -15.17 -34.12 -16.79
N LEU A 461 -15.65 -33.01 -16.25
CA LEU A 461 -14.87 -31.78 -16.09
C LEU A 461 -14.23 -31.79 -14.72
N VAL A 462 -12.90 -31.74 -14.67
CA VAL A 462 -12.13 -31.69 -13.43
C VAL A 462 -11.47 -30.33 -13.30
N ILE A 463 -11.69 -29.65 -12.19
CA ILE A 463 -11.08 -28.36 -11.87
C ILE A 463 -10.22 -28.52 -10.62
N PRO A 464 -8.91 -28.23 -10.70
CA PRO A 464 -8.06 -28.22 -9.51
C PRO A 464 -8.49 -27.08 -8.58
N ILE A 465 -8.57 -27.39 -7.29
CA ILE A 465 -8.97 -26.48 -6.25
C ILE A 465 -7.88 -26.45 -5.19
N GLU A 466 -7.52 -25.27 -4.77
CA GLU A 466 -6.70 -25.03 -3.59
C GLU A 466 -7.50 -24.19 -2.60
N CYS A 467 -7.47 -24.53 -1.32
CA CYS A 467 -8.03 -23.69 -0.28
C CYS A 467 -6.88 -23.01 0.47
N TYR A 468 -6.74 -21.71 0.24
CA TYR A 468 -5.76 -20.90 0.94
C TYR A 468 -6.24 -20.62 2.36
N SER A 469 -5.33 -20.79 3.34
CA SER A 469 -5.57 -20.37 4.73
C SER A 469 -4.58 -19.28 5.15
N TYR A 470 -5.10 -18.26 5.79
CA TYR A 470 -4.32 -17.17 6.35
C TYR A 470 -4.49 -17.14 7.87
N ARG A 471 -3.39 -17.28 8.62
CA ARG A 471 -3.38 -17.31 10.10
C ARG A 471 -4.38 -18.32 10.70
N CYS A 472 -4.61 -19.42 10.01
CA CYS A 472 -5.52 -20.48 10.44
C CYS A 472 -4.80 -21.83 10.36
N ASP A 473 -4.63 -22.48 11.49
CA ASP A 473 -4.07 -23.82 11.62
C ASP A 473 -5.16 -24.91 11.79
N SER A 474 -6.45 -24.50 11.84
CA SER A 474 -7.56 -25.43 11.99
C SER A 474 -7.76 -26.24 10.71
N PRO A 475 -8.07 -27.54 10.82
CA PRO A 475 -8.44 -28.35 9.66
C PRO A 475 -9.61 -27.75 8.89
N ILE A 476 -9.53 -27.81 7.56
CA ILE A 476 -10.57 -27.31 6.66
C ILE A 476 -11.41 -28.49 6.20
N SER A 477 -12.71 -28.37 6.37
CA SER A 477 -13.71 -29.31 5.87
C SER A 477 -14.43 -28.71 4.67
N PHE A 478 -14.93 -29.59 3.77
CA PHE A 478 -15.57 -29.17 2.54
C PHE A 478 -16.95 -29.77 2.41
N LYS A 479 -17.85 -29.03 1.74
CA LYS A 479 -19.17 -29.47 1.34
C LYS A 479 -19.40 -29.08 -0.10
N VAL A 480 -19.90 -30.04 -0.90
CA VAL A 480 -20.33 -29.82 -2.30
C VAL A 480 -21.85 -29.88 -2.35
N GLU A 481 -22.45 -28.93 -3.06
CA GLU A 481 -23.87 -28.93 -3.43
C GLU A 481 -23.97 -28.85 -4.96
N GLY A 482 -24.87 -29.61 -5.56
CA GLY A 482 -24.99 -29.76 -7.01
C GLY A 482 -24.33 -31.04 -7.53
N SER A 483 -24.31 -31.19 -8.85
CA SER A 483 -23.87 -32.43 -9.54
C SER A 483 -22.34 -32.47 -9.70
N ALA A 484 -21.60 -32.54 -8.60
CA ALA A 484 -20.15 -32.67 -8.57
C ALA A 484 -19.67 -33.38 -7.30
N SER A 485 -18.45 -33.87 -7.34
CA SER A 485 -17.73 -34.43 -6.19
C SER A 485 -16.40 -33.71 -5.97
N PHE A 486 -15.92 -33.68 -4.75
CA PHE A 486 -14.64 -33.08 -4.39
C PHE A 486 -13.79 -34.07 -3.59
N ASP A 487 -12.55 -34.30 -4.01
CA ASP A 487 -11.63 -35.26 -3.41
C ASP A 487 -10.63 -34.63 -2.43
N GLY A 488 -10.74 -33.32 -2.18
CA GLY A 488 -9.81 -32.53 -1.36
C GLY A 488 -8.83 -31.67 -2.18
N THR A 489 -8.68 -31.96 -3.46
CA THR A 489 -7.78 -31.27 -4.39
C THR A 489 -8.42 -30.90 -5.72
N SER A 490 -9.44 -31.64 -6.11
CA SER A 490 -10.10 -31.46 -7.41
C SER A 490 -11.60 -31.55 -7.29
N LEU A 491 -12.29 -30.64 -7.95
CA LEU A 491 -13.75 -30.64 -8.12
C LEU A 491 -14.08 -31.30 -9.46
N THR A 492 -14.78 -32.45 -9.41
CA THR A 492 -15.17 -33.24 -10.58
C THR A 492 -16.67 -33.07 -10.83
N PHE A 493 -17.04 -32.50 -11.98
CA PHE A 493 -18.42 -32.26 -12.40
C PHE A 493 -18.98 -33.46 -13.14
N GLU A 494 -20.22 -33.88 -12.85
CA GLU A 494 -20.89 -34.98 -13.52
C GLU A 494 -21.17 -34.64 -15.00
N ALA A 495 -20.88 -35.59 -15.86
CA ALA A 495 -21.14 -35.45 -17.29
C ALA A 495 -22.63 -35.22 -17.59
N GLY A 496 -22.94 -34.27 -18.45
CA GLY A 496 -24.31 -34.01 -18.92
C GLY A 496 -25.24 -33.30 -17.93
N LYS A 497 -24.77 -32.89 -16.76
CA LYS A 497 -25.51 -32.06 -15.80
C LYS A 497 -25.30 -30.57 -16.05
N ASN A 498 -26.33 -29.78 -15.79
CA ASN A 498 -26.39 -28.34 -16.08
C ASN A 498 -26.82 -27.52 -14.86
N ASP A 499 -26.63 -28.03 -13.67
CA ASP A 499 -26.89 -27.31 -12.43
C ASP A 499 -25.67 -26.56 -11.95
N ASP A 500 -25.88 -25.49 -11.22
CA ASP A 500 -24.81 -24.79 -10.56
C ASP A 500 -24.26 -25.64 -9.41
N VAL A 501 -22.93 -25.62 -9.25
CA VAL A 501 -22.24 -26.34 -8.18
C VAL A 501 -21.69 -25.33 -7.18
N ILE A 502 -21.91 -25.60 -5.90
CA ILE A 502 -21.38 -24.80 -4.81
C ILE A 502 -20.37 -25.64 -4.05
N LEU A 503 -19.13 -25.14 -3.95
CA LEU A 503 -18.12 -25.67 -3.06
C LEU A 503 -17.99 -24.75 -1.87
N SER A 504 -18.24 -25.26 -0.67
CA SER A 504 -18.07 -24.57 0.60
C SER A 504 -16.90 -25.15 1.38
N ALA A 505 -16.10 -24.29 1.99
CA ALA A 505 -15.03 -24.65 2.91
C ALA A 505 -15.29 -24.00 4.28
N TYR A 506 -15.05 -24.74 5.36
CA TYR A 506 -15.30 -24.28 6.72
C TYR A 506 -14.35 -24.93 7.71
N THR A 507 -14.14 -24.27 8.84
CA THR A 507 -13.33 -24.76 9.95
C THR A 507 -14.17 -24.91 11.22
N GLU A 508 -13.71 -25.68 12.18
CA GLU A 508 -14.35 -25.77 13.50
C GLU A 508 -14.32 -24.43 14.25
N SER A 509 -13.37 -23.56 13.94
CA SER A 509 -13.28 -22.21 14.51
C SER A 509 -14.30 -21.22 13.92
N GLY A 510 -15.14 -21.65 12.98
CA GLY A 510 -16.20 -20.83 12.38
C GLY A 510 -15.79 -20.05 11.14
N LEU A 511 -14.58 -20.24 10.60
CA LEU A 511 -14.21 -19.63 9.33
C LEU A 511 -14.97 -20.33 8.19
N PHE A 512 -15.40 -19.53 7.22
CA PHE A 512 -16.20 -20.01 6.12
C PHE A 512 -15.85 -19.26 4.82
N CYS A 513 -15.82 -20.00 3.71
CA CYS A 513 -15.87 -19.41 2.37
C CYS A 513 -16.60 -20.35 1.42
N ARG A 514 -17.05 -19.84 0.30
CA ARG A 514 -17.64 -20.65 -0.78
C ARG A 514 -17.32 -20.08 -2.14
N SER A 515 -17.35 -20.94 -3.15
CA SER A 515 -17.32 -20.58 -4.57
C SER A 515 -18.50 -21.23 -5.30
N VAL A 516 -19.14 -20.45 -6.18
CA VAL A 516 -20.24 -20.90 -7.03
C VAL A 516 -19.72 -21.09 -8.44
N PHE A 517 -19.91 -22.27 -9.00
CA PHE A 517 -19.54 -22.61 -10.37
C PHE A 517 -20.83 -22.67 -11.20
N HIS A 518 -20.99 -21.69 -12.07
CA HIS A 518 -22.19 -21.56 -12.91
C HIS A 518 -22.08 -22.46 -14.12
N SER A 519 -23.03 -23.36 -14.27
CA SER A 519 -23.15 -24.19 -15.48
C SER A 519 -23.69 -23.34 -16.64
N VAL A 520 -22.97 -23.37 -17.75
CA VAL A 520 -23.35 -22.67 -18.98
C VAL A 520 -23.32 -23.62 -20.20
N SER A 521 -24.07 -23.30 -21.25
CA SER A 521 -24.01 -24.08 -22.49
C SER A 521 -22.64 -23.94 -23.17
N VAL A 522 -22.30 -24.92 -24.02
CA VAL A 522 -21.02 -24.86 -24.79
C VAL A 522 -20.99 -23.62 -25.66
N GLU A 523 -22.11 -23.22 -26.25
CA GLU A 523 -22.21 -22.03 -27.08
C GLU A 523 -22.03 -20.74 -26.28
N GLU A 524 -22.50 -20.68 -25.05
CA GLU A 524 -22.29 -19.55 -24.13
C GLU A 524 -20.85 -19.49 -23.69
N ALA A 525 -20.25 -20.62 -23.33
CA ALA A 525 -18.82 -20.69 -22.96
C ALA A 525 -17.94 -20.23 -24.13
N GLU A 526 -18.24 -20.67 -25.37
CA GLU A 526 -17.48 -20.19 -26.53
C GLU A 526 -17.67 -18.71 -26.82
N ARG A 527 -18.92 -18.19 -26.69
CA ARG A 527 -19.17 -16.75 -26.85
C ARG A 527 -18.41 -15.95 -25.81
N PHE A 528 -18.41 -16.41 -24.58
CA PHE A 528 -17.68 -15.78 -23.48
C PHE A 528 -16.18 -15.76 -23.74
N ARG A 529 -15.57 -16.90 -24.11
CA ARG A 529 -14.14 -17.00 -24.47
C ARG A 529 -13.79 -16.07 -25.65
N LYS A 530 -14.61 -16.03 -26.69
CA LYS A 530 -14.39 -15.12 -27.83
C LYS A 530 -14.47 -13.65 -27.42
N LYS A 531 -15.37 -13.33 -26.46
CA LYS A 531 -15.48 -11.99 -25.91
C LYS A 531 -14.23 -11.61 -25.12
N LEU A 532 -13.79 -12.46 -24.19
CA LEU A 532 -12.56 -12.27 -23.41
C LEU A 532 -11.34 -12.10 -24.31
N ALA A 533 -11.18 -12.94 -25.32
CA ALA A 533 -10.06 -12.83 -26.26
C ALA A 533 -10.04 -11.47 -26.97
N ARG A 534 -11.20 -10.93 -27.35
CA ARG A 534 -11.30 -9.59 -27.96
C ARG A 534 -10.95 -8.50 -26.96
N GLU A 535 -11.36 -8.63 -25.71
CA GLU A 535 -11.05 -7.67 -24.65
C GLU A 535 -9.56 -7.68 -24.31
N LYS A 536 -8.96 -8.84 -24.23
CA LYS A 536 -7.51 -9.01 -24.05
C LYS A 536 -6.73 -8.30 -25.15
N VAL A 537 -7.17 -8.41 -26.41
CA VAL A 537 -6.55 -7.66 -27.52
C VAL A 537 -6.77 -6.16 -27.37
N ARG A 538 -8.00 -5.73 -27.03
CA ARG A 538 -8.31 -4.30 -26.82
C ARG A 538 -7.48 -3.70 -25.68
N PHE A 539 -7.37 -4.41 -24.57
CA PHE A 539 -6.56 -4.00 -23.42
C PHE A 539 -5.09 -3.83 -23.83
N ARG A 540 -4.50 -4.82 -24.52
CA ARG A 540 -3.12 -4.74 -25.00
C ARG A 540 -2.90 -3.59 -25.99
N LEU A 541 -3.86 -3.34 -26.87
CA LEU A 541 -3.80 -2.21 -27.79
C LEU A 541 -3.93 -0.87 -27.05
N ALA A 542 -4.80 -0.76 -26.06
CA ALA A 542 -4.94 0.44 -25.24
C ALA A 542 -3.67 0.71 -24.42
N ALA A 543 -3.10 -0.31 -23.79
CA ALA A 543 -1.82 -0.22 -23.07
C ALA A 543 -0.68 0.21 -24.01
N PHE A 544 -0.62 -0.37 -25.20
CA PHE A 544 0.36 0.03 -26.21
C PHE A 544 0.16 1.49 -26.66
N ALA A 545 -1.09 1.90 -26.92
CA ALA A 545 -1.41 3.26 -27.32
C ALA A 545 -1.06 4.28 -26.23
N HIS A 546 -1.33 3.94 -24.97
CA HIS A 546 -0.97 4.76 -23.81
C HIS A 546 0.55 4.98 -23.73
N VAL A 547 1.32 3.89 -23.72
CA VAL A 547 2.79 3.94 -23.71
C VAL A 547 3.35 4.69 -24.94
N PHE A 548 2.71 4.56 -26.09
CA PHE A 548 3.10 5.28 -27.30
C PHE A 548 2.82 6.78 -27.18
N ASN A 549 1.62 7.15 -26.71
CA ASN A 549 1.23 8.55 -26.52
C ASN A 549 2.12 9.25 -25.48
N ASP A 550 2.44 8.59 -24.38
CA ASP A 550 3.35 9.13 -23.36
C ASP A 550 4.76 9.36 -23.91
N ARG A 551 5.23 8.43 -24.73
CA ARG A 551 6.52 8.63 -25.41
C ARG A 551 6.46 9.81 -26.38
N VAL A 552 5.40 9.92 -27.17
CA VAL A 552 5.22 11.06 -28.08
C VAL A 552 5.15 12.36 -27.30
N LYS A 553 4.38 12.43 -26.20
CA LYS A 553 4.32 13.62 -25.32
C LYS A 553 5.69 13.99 -24.76
N ARG A 554 6.45 13.02 -24.25
CA ARG A 554 7.83 13.25 -23.78
C ARG A 554 8.74 13.77 -24.88
N TYR A 555 8.62 13.24 -26.09
CA TYR A 555 9.42 13.70 -27.24
C TYR A 555 9.02 15.09 -27.71
N VAL A 556 7.72 15.42 -27.74
CA VAL A 556 7.23 16.78 -28.05
C VAL A 556 7.73 17.78 -26.99
N SER A 557 7.65 17.45 -25.71
CA SER A 557 8.21 18.28 -24.63
C SER A 557 9.73 18.46 -24.75
N MET A 558 10.47 17.42 -25.12
CA MET A 558 11.91 17.52 -25.37
C MET A 558 12.23 18.37 -26.61
N THR A 559 11.38 18.32 -27.63
CA THR A 559 11.56 19.08 -28.88
C THR A 559 11.40 20.57 -28.64
N THR A 560 10.43 20.97 -27.82
CA THR A 560 10.23 22.38 -27.42
C THR A 560 11.38 22.91 -26.56
N LYS A 561 12.06 22.04 -25.80
CA LYS A 561 13.17 22.43 -24.92
C LYS A 561 14.56 22.37 -25.58
N LYS A 562 14.79 21.48 -26.54
CA LYS A 562 16.12 21.19 -27.11
C LYS A 562 16.26 21.46 -28.60
N GLY A 563 15.22 21.89 -29.33
CA GLY A 563 15.21 22.13 -30.75
C GLY A 563 14.97 20.88 -31.60
N LEU A 564 14.28 21.07 -32.73
CA LEU A 564 13.73 20.01 -33.59
C LEU A 564 14.78 19.03 -34.13
N ILE A 565 15.94 19.53 -34.53
CA ILE A 565 16.98 18.74 -35.22
C ILE A 565 17.66 17.73 -34.28
N PHE A 566 17.84 18.09 -33.02
CA PHE A 566 18.49 17.21 -32.05
C PHE A 566 17.56 16.05 -31.65
N THR A 567 16.27 16.34 -31.57
CA THR A 567 15.24 15.35 -31.16
C THR A 567 15.01 14.29 -32.22
N VAL A 568 14.98 14.68 -33.51
CA VAL A 568 14.77 13.74 -34.63
C VAL A 568 15.94 12.74 -34.76
N LYS A 569 17.19 13.16 -34.54
CA LYS A 569 18.36 12.27 -34.56
C LYS A 569 18.37 11.26 -33.41
N ASP A 570 18.01 11.68 -32.23
CA ASP A 570 18.02 10.81 -31.03
C ASP A 570 16.85 9.81 -31.03
N VAL A 571 15.66 10.26 -31.47
CA VAL A 571 14.44 9.43 -31.55
C VAL A 571 14.54 8.41 -32.67
N GLY A 572 14.96 8.81 -33.86
CA GLY A 572 15.12 7.92 -35.00
C GLY A 572 16.12 6.78 -34.73
N GLY A 573 17.24 7.10 -34.07
CA GLY A 573 18.25 6.10 -33.70
C GLY A 573 17.80 5.11 -32.62
N LYS A 574 16.94 5.53 -31.66
CA LYS A 574 16.41 4.66 -30.61
C LYS A 574 15.28 3.76 -31.11
N ILE A 575 14.40 4.27 -31.98
CA ILE A 575 13.32 3.49 -32.59
C ILE A 575 13.89 2.40 -33.50
N ILE A 576 14.85 2.73 -34.37
CA ILE A 576 15.49 1.76 -35.27
C ILE A 576 16.23 0.67 -34.48
N ARG A 577 16.93 1.00 -33.40
CA ARG A 577 17.60 0.00 -32.54
C ARG A 577 16.63 -0.95 -31.85
N ARG A 578 15.44 -0.48 -31.43
CA ARG A 578 14.42 -1.32 -30.80
C ARG A 578 13.64 -2.19 -31.79
N ILE A 579 13.34 -1.68 -32.96
CA ILE A 579 12.73 -2.47 -34.03
C ILE A 579 13.68 -3.62 -34.43
N LYS A 580 14.97 -3.34 -34.60
CA LYS A 580 15.98 -4.38 -34.85
C LYS A 580 16.07 -5.42 -33.74
N LYS A 581 15.96 -5.00 -32.47
CA LYS A 581 16.02 -5.92 -31.32
C LYS A 581 14.77 -6.78 -31.15
N LYS A 582 13.60 -6.35 -31.68
CA LYS A 582 12.36 -7.14 -31.70
C LYS A 582 12.23 -8.06 -32.92
N LEU A 583 12.91 -7.78 -33.99
CA LEU A 583 12.94 -8.63 -35.19
C LEU A 583 13.97 -9.78 -35.07
N HIS A 584 14.85 -9.71 -34.07
CA HIS A 584 15.83 -10.76 -33.75
C HIS A 584 15.51 -11.58 -32.49
N ARG A 585 14.30 -11.41 -31.92
CA ARG A 585 13.65 -12.29 -30.96
C ARG A 585 12.38 -12.89 -31.56
#